data_53164d060cb2665ce9e4c741452418ea
#
_entry.id   53164d060cb2665ce9e4c741452418ea
#
_cell.length_a   1.000
_cell.length_b   1.000
_cell.length_c   1.000
_cell.angle_alpha   90.00
_cell.angle_beta   90.00
_cell.angle_gamma   90.00
#
_symmetry.space_group_name_H-M   'P 1'
#
loop_
_entity.id
_entity.type
_entity.pdbx_description
1 polymer ?
#
loop_
_entity_poly.entity_id
_entity_poly.type
_entity_poly.pdbx_seq_one_letter_code
_entity_poly.pdbx_strand_id
1 'polypeptide(L)'
;MTTTPRLRLWGGLLLLAATSESFQRTPPSRAHTRLHSSTTLPELLEALKPYAPVRCIVVLPGAGAILESAVDASRWTMSESTTPTGKTLLTCKIADGGGDGPPPFELHLAVDRAKKATLGVSPKTGGPIVRVMDGDGAGLVTLLPTGDSFVDDVVGRLGEEVDLVRR
;
A
#
# COMPACT_ATOMS: atom_id res chain seq x y z
N MET A 1 -64.78 2.02 36.58
CA MET A 1 -64.35 1.95 37.99
C MET A 1 -62.95 2.52 38.04
N THR A 2 -62.92 3.71 38.38
CA THR A 2 -62.06 4.69 39.01
C THR A 2 -61.11 4.10 40.06
N THR A 3 -59.86 4.37 40.00
CA THR A 3 -59.12 4.94 41.13
C THR A 3 -57.68 5.34 40.73
N THR A 4 -57.39 6.64 40.69
CA THR A 4 -56.15 7.34 40.96
C THR A 4 -56.09 7.64 42.47
N PRO A 5 -55.07 8.21 43.09
CA PRO A 5 -53.63 8.40 42.86
C PRO A 5 -52.78 8.07 44.12
N ARG A 6 -51.47 8.23 44.09
CA ARG A 6 -50.72 8.78 45.22
C ARG A 6 -49.30 9.25 44.80
N LEU A 7 -49.18 10.56 44.84
CA LEU A 7 -47.96 11.36 44.94
C LEU A 7 -47.17 11.02 46.21
N ARG A 8 -45.84 10.85 46.13
CA ARG A 8 -44.93 11.16 47.25
C ARG A 8 -43.70 11.83 46.72
N LEU A 9 -43.60 13.12 47.00
CA LEU A 9 -42.33 13.89 47.08
C LEU A 9 -41.52 13.43 48.31
N TRP A 10 -40.24 13.63 48.23
CA TRP A 10 -39.18 13.82 49.24
C TRP A 10 -37.94 13.09 48.73
N GLY A 11 -36.75 13.60 48.61
CA GLY A 11 -36.03 14.64 49.25
C GLY A 11 -34.72 14.85 48.54
N GLY A 12 -34.23 16.06 48.59
CA GLY A 12 -32.99 16.48 47.98
C GLY A 12 -31.76 15.75 48.54
N LEU A 13 -30.81 15.51 47.67
CA LEU A 13 -29.44 15.25 48.07
C LEU A 13 -28.49 16.07 47.20
N LEU A 14 -27.85 17.01 47.81
CA LEU A 14 -26.71 17.74 47.26
C LEU A 14 -25.65 16.72 46.83
N LEU A 15 -25.27 16.71 45.55
CA LEU A 15 -24.08 16.00 45.11
C LEU A 15 -23.02 16.99 44.71
N LEU A 16 -21.94 17.00 45.46
CA LEU A 16 -20.71 17.74 45.19
C LEU A 16 -20.20 17.38 43.78
N ALA A 17 -20.00 18.40 42.98
CA ALA A 17 -19.26 18.28 41.71
C ALA A 17 -17.79 18.03 42.01
N ALA A 18 -17.36 16.79 41.87
CA ALA A 18 -15.95 16.48 41.78
C ALA A 18 -15.53 16.68 40.30
N THR A 19 -14.88 17.80 40.03
CA THR A 19 -14.20 18.04 38.76
C THR A 19 -12.98 17.11 38.68
N SER A 20 -13.15 15.96 38.04
CA SER A 20 -12.01 15.15 37.63
C SER A 20 -11.43 15.77 36.36
N GLU A 21 -10.39 16.58 36.51
CA GLU A 21 -9.51 16.94 35.42
C GLU A 21 -8.84 15.66 34.91
N SER A 22 -9.44 15.08 33.86
CA SER A 22 -8.79 14.04 33.07
C SER A 22 -7.63 14.67 32.31
N PHE A 23 -6.45 14.53 32.88
CA PHE A 23 -5.18 14.82 32.21
C PHE A 23 -5.07 13.92 31.00
N GLN A 24 -5.55 14.39 29.83
CA GLN A 24 -5.29 13.74 28.56
C GLN A 24 -3.79 13.85 28.29
N ARG A 25 -3.05 12.81 28.68
CA ARG A 25 -1.70 12.60 28.18
C ARG A 25 -1.82 12.31 26.69
N THR A 26 -1.63 13.35 25.87
CA THR A 26 -1.31 13.18 24.45
C THR A 26 -0.07 12.28 24.39
N PRO A 27 -0.15 11.12 23.73
CA PRO A 27 1.04 10.30 23.53
C PRO A 27 2.05 11.15 22.75
N PRO A 28 3.35 11.07 23.08
CA PRO A 28 4.36 11.79 22.34
C PRO A 28 4.26 11.37 20.88
N SER A 29 4.00 12.36 20.01
CA SER A 29 4.08 12.19 18.56
C SER A 29 5.46 11.60 18.28
N ARG A 30 5.52 10.32 17.93
CA ARG A 30 6.71 9.72 17.38
C ARG A 30 7.03 10.51 16.14
N ALA A 31 7.99 11.40 16.25
CA ALA A 31 8.64 11.97 15.08
C ALA A 31 9.27 10.81 14.32
N HIS A 32 8.52 10.25 13.36
CA HIS A 32 9.07 9.32 12.40
C HIS A 32 10.11 10.12 11.61
N THR A 33 11.37 9.96 11.96
CA THR A 33 12.47 10.38 11.10
C THR A 33 12.22 9.63 9.79
N ARG A 34 11.73 10.33 8.76
CA ARG A 34 11.58 9.76 7.43
C ARG A 34 12.97 9.37 6.98
N LEU A 35 13.27 8.09 7.05
CA LEU A 35 14.42 7.53 6.37
C LEU A 35 14.11 7.64 4.87
N HIS A 36 14.67 8.65 4.23
CA HIS A 36 14.68 8.71 2.77
C HIS A 36 15.64 7.62 2.30
N SER A 37 15.11 6.49 1.93
CA SER A 37 15.87 5.45 1.27
C SER A 37 15.74 5.58 -0.24
N SER A 38 16.78 5.20 -0.95
CA SER A 38 16.76 5.08 -2.40
C SER A 38 16.96 3.62 -2.79
N THR A 39 16.24 3.17 -3.79
CA THR A 39 16.39 1.84 -4.38
C THR A 39 16.12 1.92 -5.87
N THR A 40 16.47 0.88 -6.61
CA THR A 40 16.09 0.80 -8.02
C THR A 40 14.73 0.14 -8.17
N LEU A 41 14.05 0.39 -9.29
CA LEU A 41 12.77 -0.28 -9.59
C LEU A 41 12.89 -1.81 -9.62
N PRO A 42 13.95 -2.42 -10.24
CA PRO A 42 14.16 -3.86 -10.17
C PRO A 42 14.33 -4.37 -8.72
N GLU A 43 15.12 -3.70 -7.89
CA GLU A 43 15.33 -4.11 -6.49
C GLU A 43 14.04 -4.06 -5.67
N LEU A 44 13.21 -3.02 -5.89
CA LEU A 44 11.91 -2.94 -5.26
C LEU A 44 11.01 -4.12 -5.66
N LEU A 45 10.98 -4.47 -6.95
CA LEU A 45 10.17 -5.58 -7.44
C LEU A 45 10.71 -6.94 -6.98
N GLU A 46 12.04 -7.12 -6.92
CA GLU A 46 12.64 -8.33 -6.32
C GLU A 46 12.21 -8.51 -4.87
N ALA A 47 12.13 -7.41 -4.10
CA ALA A 47 11.69 -7.47 -2.71
C ALA A 47 10.24 -7.95 -2.55
N LEU A 48 9.43 -7.96 -3.60
CA LEU A 48 8.03 -8.45 -3.58
C LEU A 48 7.92 -9.96 -3.80
N LYS A 49 8.94 -10.62 -4.34
CA LYS A 49 8.88 -12.05 -4.68
C LYS A 49 8.47 -12.97 -3.53
N PRO A 50 8.96 -12.77 -2.29
CA PRO A 50 8.56 -13.62 -1.16
C PRO A 50 7.08 -13.47 -0.77
N TYR A 51 6.41 -12.41 -1.23
CA TYR A 51 5.03 -12.07 -0.86
C TYR A 51 4.03 -12.33 -1.98
N ALA A 52 4.32 -13.35 -2.79
CA ALA A 52 3.41 -13.83 -3.82
C ALA A 52 2.16 -14.51 -3.20
N PRO A 53 1.00 -14.47 -3.88
CA PRO A 53 0.77 -13.78 -5.13
C PRO A 53 0.72 -12.25 -4.96
N VAL A 54 1.11 -11.53 -6.01
CA VAL A 54 1.02 -10.07 -6.06
C VAL A 54 -0.08 -9.69 -7.06
N ARG A 55 -1.03 -8.85 -6.62
CA ARG A 55 -2.03 -8.28 -7.51
C ARG A 55 -1.48 -6.99 -8.12
N CYS A 56 -1.36 -6.97 -9.44
CA CYS A 56 -0.91 -5.81 -10.21
C CYS A 56 -2.12 -5.05 -10.73
N ILE A 57 -2.20 -3.74 -10.47
CA ILE A 57 -3.30 -2.88 -10.88
C ILE A 57 -2.72 -1.70 -11.63
N VAL A 58 -3.14 -1.52 -12.89
CA VAL A 58 -2.81 -0.36 -13.71
C VAL A 58 -4.08 0.41 -14.00
N VAL A 59 -4.09 1.68 -13.62
CA VAL A 59 -5.19 2.60 -13.94
C VAL A 59 -4.79 3.38 -15.19
N LEU A 60 -5.64 3.34 -16.23
CA LEU A 60 -5.44 4.09 -17.45
C LEU A 60 -6.12 5.46 -17.32
N PRO A 61 -5.35 6.55 -17.10
CA PRO A 61 -5.91 7.88 -16.94
C PRO A 61 -6.70 8.29 -18.19
N GLY A 62 -7.90 8.83 -17.97
CA GLY A 62 -8.77 9.31 -19.06
C GLY A 62 -9.54 8.23 -19.80
N ALA A 63 -9.17 6.96 -19.69
CA ALA A 63 -9.88 5.86 -20.35
C ALA A 63 -11.00 5.25 -19.48
N GLY A 64 -11.03 5.57 -18.18
CA GLY A 64 -11.98 4.96 -17.24
C GLY A 64 -11.80 3.44 -17.09
N ALA A 65 -10.63 2.92 -17.46
CA ALA A 65 -10.32 1.50 -17.45
C ALA A 65 -9.26 1.17 -16.39
N ILE A 66 -9.42 -0.01 -15.79
CA ILE A 66 -8.46 -0.60 -14.85
C ILE A 66 -8.08 -1.96 -15.39
N LEU A 67 -6.79 -2.21 -15.49
CA LEU A 67 -6.23 -3.54 -15.75
C LEU A 67 -5.77 -4.14 -14.42
N GLU A 68 -6.21 -5.35 -14.14
CA GLU A 68 -5.87 -6.06 -12.91
C GLU A 68 -5.50 -7.51 -13.22
N SER A 69 -4.40 -7.96 -12.63
CA SER A 69 -3.96 -9.35 -12.71
C SER A 69 -3.32 -9.77 -11.39
N ALA A 70 -3.62 -10.97 -10.92
CA ALA A 70 -2.93 -11.59 -9.80
C ALA A 70 -1.88 -12.56 -10.33
N VAL A 71 -0.64 -12.39 -9.92
CA VAL A 71 0.49 -13.11 -10.46
C VAL A 71 1.36 -13.72 -9.35
N ASP A 72 1.93 -14.87 -9.61
CA ASP A 72 2.95 -15.45 -8.74
C ASP A 72 4.29 -14.74 -8.97
N ALA A 73 4.52 -13.68 -8.22
CA ALA A 73 5.71 -12.86 -8.34
C ALA A 73 7.01 -13.63 -8.05
N SER A 74 6.96 -14.76 -7.33
CA SER A 74 8.14 -15.59 -7.07
C SER A 74 8.75 -16.16 -8.37
N ARG A 75 7.94 -16.25 -9.43
CA ARG A 75 8.31 -16.81 -10.74
C ARG A 75 8.65 -15.75 -11.80
N TRP A 76 8.42 -14.48 -11.54
CA TRP A 76 8.72 -13.49 -12.57
C TRP A 76 10.22 -13.32 -12.78
N THR A 77 10.59 -13.16 -14.03
CA THR A 77 11.91 -12.72 -14.46
C THR A 77 11.86 -11.26 -14.88
N MET A 78 12.94 -10.53 -14.69
CA MET A 78 13.02 -9.14 -15.05
C MET A 78 14.12 -8.90 -16.08
N SER A 79 13.84 -8.08 -17.06
CA SER A 79 14.80 -7.64 -18.07
C SER A 79 14.56 -6.18 -18.44
N GLU A 80 15.62 -5.43 -18.67
CA GLU A 80 15.55 -4.08 -19.21
C GLU A 80 15.79 -4.09 -20.71
N SER A 81 15.04 -3.23 -21.42
CA SER A 81 15.19 -3.05 -22.86
C SER A 81 14.99 -1.57 -23.21
N THR A 82 15.66 -1.11 -24.26
CA THR A 82 15.47 0.23 -24.79
C THR A 82 14.63 0.19 -26.05
N THR A 83 13.54 0.94 -26.06
CA THR A 83 12.69 1.08 -27.25
C THR A 83 13.41 1.87 -28.35
N PRO A 84 12.95 1.77 -29.61
CA PRO A 84 13.49 2.59 -30.71
C PRO A 84 13.39 4.09 -30.46
N THR A 85 12.47 4.52 -29.59
CA THR A 85 12.31 5.92 -29.16
C THR A 85 13.19 6.33 -28.00
N GLY A 86 14.13 5.46 -27.56
CA GLY A 86 15.08 5.74 -26.48
C GLY A 86 14.53 5.59 -25.07
N LYS A 87 13.30 5.09 -24.90
CA LYS A 87 12.72 4.86 -23.56
C LYS A 87 13.18 3.52 -23.01
N THR A 88 13.59 3.50 -21.75
CA THR A 88 13.95 2.25 -21.05
C THR A 88 12.70 1.65 -20.41
N LEU A 89 12.45 0.39 -20.72
CA LEU A 89 11.37 -0.41 -20.15
C LEU A 89 11.96 -1.52 -19.29
N LEU A 90 11.43 -1.68 -18.10
CA LEU A 90 11.61 -2.87 -17.28
C LEU A 90 10.44 -3.81 -17.56
N THR A 91 10.73 -5.00 -18.03
CA THR A 91 9.74 -6.06 -18.30
C THR A 91 9.80 -7.09 -17.20
N CYS A 92 8.69 -7.26 -16.49
CA CYS A 92 8.47 -8.39 -15.57
C CYS A 92 7.67 -9.43 -16.31
N LYS A 93 8.23 -10.64 -16.45
CA LYS A 93 7.64 -11.70 -17.26
C LYS A 93 7.51 -12.99 -16.46
N ILE A 94 6.36 -13.64 -16.57
CA ILE A 94 6.17 -15.05 -16.20
C ILE A 94 5.96 -15.80 -17.50
N ALA A 95 6.88 -16.70 -17.82
CA ALA A 95 6.77 -17.54 -19.00
C ALA A 95 5.58 -18.50 -18.87
N ASP A 96 4.99 -18.84 -20.00
CA ASP A 96 3.97 -19.88 -20.07
C ASP A 96 4.54 -21.19 -19.52
N GLY A 97 3.84 -21.76 -18.55
CA GLY A 97 4.22 -23.05 -17.94
C GLY A 97 3.90 -24.25 -18.82
N GLY A 98 3.23 -24.05 -19.97
CA GLY A 98 2.72 -25.11 -20.82
C GLY A 98 1.56 -25.89 -20.19
N GLY A 99 0.59 -26.31 -20.97
CA GLY A 99 -0.55 -27.11 -20.50
C GLY A 99 -1.40 -26.43 -19.43
N ASP A 100 -1.52 -27.04 -18.26
CA ASP A 100 -2.33 -26.52 -17.12
C ASP A 100 -1.59 -25.45 -16.30
N GLY A 101 -0.47 -24.93 -16.78
CA GLY A 101 0.28 -23.86 -16.12
C GLY A 101 -0.45 -22.51 -16.12
N PRO A 102 -0.03 -21.56 -15.27
CA PRO A 102 -0.60 -20.23 -15.26
C PRO A 102 -0.38 -19.55 -16.63
N PRO A 103 -1.32 -18.72 -17.08
CA PRO A 103 -1.19 -17.98 -18.32
C PRO A 103 0.07 -17.12 -18.33
N PRO A 104 0.67 -16.84 -19.49
CA PRO A 104 1.79 -15.94 -19.60
C PRO A 104 1.39 -14.54 -19.10
N PHE A 105 2.29 -13.88 -18.39
CA PHE A 105 2.10 -12.53 -17.88
C PHE A 105 3.28 -11.67 -18.26
N GLU A 106 3.01 -10.47 -18.73
CA GLU A 106 4.03 -9.46 -18.98
C GLU A 106 3.55 -8.09 -18.46
N LEU A 107 4.40 -7.44 -17.67
CA LEU A 107 4.23 -6.06 -17.21
C LEU A 107 5.42 -5.24 -17.66
N HIS A 108 5.17 -4.19 -18.42
CA HIS A 108 6.19 -3.25 -18.86
C HIS A 108 6.08 -1.94 -18.10
N LEU A 109 7.13 -1.57 -17.39
CA LEU A 109 7.21 -0.32 -16.64
C LEU A 109 8.26 0.60 -17.24
N ALA A 110 7.89 1.84 -17.49
CA ALA A 110 8.81 2.87 -17.98
C ALA A 110 9.75 3.30 -16.84
N VAL A 111 11.00 2.82 -16.85
CA VAL A 111 12.00 3.11 -15.80
C VAL A 111 12.25 4.61 -15.70
N ASP A 112 12.31 5.30 -16.84
CA ASP A 112 12.54 6.74 -16.88
C ASP A 112 11.44 7.55 -16.20
N ARG A 113 10.23 6.99 -16.10
CA ARG A 113 9.08 7.64 -15.45
C ARG A 113 8.95 7.28 -13.99
N ALA A 114 9.36 6.09 -13.57
CA ALA A 114 9.29 5.67 -12.19
C ALA A 114 10.25 6.49 -11.33
N LYS A 115 9.74 7.33 -10.44
CA LYS A 115 10.53 8.23 -9.60
C LYS A 115 10.37 7.97 -8.13
N LYS A 116 9.21 7.50 -7.72
CA LYS A 116 8.89 7.25 -6.32
C LYS A 116 8.09 5.97 -6.15
N ALA A 117 8.24 5.37 -4.99
CA ALA A 117 7.30 4.36 -4.51
C ALA A 117 6.81 4.71 -3.11
N THR A 118 5.53 4.44 -2.83
CA THR A 118 4.98 4.46 -1.47
C THR A 118 4.62 3.04 -1.08
N LEU A 119 5.02 2.68 0.13
CA LEU A 119 4.82 1.37 0.72
C LEU A 119 4.05 1.52 2.03
N GLY A 120 3.15 0.60 2.32
CA GLY A 120 2.41 0.66 3.58
C GLY A 120 1.20 -0.24 3.60
N VAL A 121 0.19 0.17 4.34
CA VAL A 121 -1.09 -0.54 4.48
C VAL A 121 -2.18 0.24 3.76
N SER A 122 -2.97 -0.45 2.98
CA SER A 122 -4.14 0.13 2.32
C SER A 122 -5.21 0.51 3.34
N PRO A 123 -5.63 1.76 3.45
CA PRO A 123 -6.67 2.15 4.40
C PRO A 123 -8.04 1.52 4.08
N LYS A 124 -8.22 1.07 2.83
CA LYS A 124 -9.48 0.46 2.38
C LYS A 124 -9.57 -1.03 2.70
N THR A 125 -8.47 -1.76 2.55
CA THR A 125 -8.47 -3.23 2.66
C THR A 125 -7.73 -3.75 3.87
N GLY A 126 -6.92 -2.91 4.55
CA GLY A 126 -6.02 -3.33 5.63
C GLY A 126 -4.82 -4.15 5.17
N GLY A 127 -4.72 -4.46 3.87
CA GLY A 127 -3.61 -5.24 3.33
C GLY A 127 -2.44 -4.39 2.85
N PRO A 128 -1.29 -5.03 2.60
CA PRO A 128 -0.11 -4.33 2.11
C PRO A 128 -0.31 -3.72 0.72
N ILE A 129 0.33 -2.58 0.49
CA ILE A 129 0.23 -1.84 -0.77
C ILE A 129 1.57 -1.21 -1.13
N VAL A 130 1.92 -1.29 -2.40
CA VAL A 130 3.03 -0.55 -3.02
C VAL A 130 2.49 0.22 -4.21
N ARG A 131 2.77 1.52 -4.26
CA ARG A 131 2.42 2.35 -5.43
C ARG A 131 3.69 2.90 -6.03
N VAL A 132 3.90 2.61 -7.31
CA VAL A 132 4.97 3.22 -8.11
C VAL A 132 4.40 4.42 -8.84
N MET A 133 5.06 5.55 -8.71
CA MET A 133 4.59 6.84 -9.21
C MET A 133 5.66 7.51 -10.08
N ASP A 134 5.22 8.37 -10.96
CA ASP A 134 6.11 9.25 -11.72
C ASP A 134 6.49 10.51 -10.94
N GLY A 135 7.26 11.41 -11.58
CA GLY A 135 7.74 12.65 -10.98
C GLY A 135 6.64 13.63 -10.59
N ASP A 136 5.48 13.54 -11.22
CA ASP A 136 4.31 14.39 -10.98
C ASP A 136 3.35 13.77 -9.95
N GLY A 137 3.70 12.58 -9.43
CA GLY A 137 2.88 11.84 -8.47
C GLY A 137 1.76 11.02 -9.11
N ALA A 138 1.72 10.91 -10.45
CA ALA A 138 0.76 10.04 -11.10
C ALA A 138 1.15 8.57 -10.95
N GLY A 139 0.16 7.72 -10.61
CA GLY A 139 0.38 6.29 -10.44
C GLY A 139 0.72 5.58 -11.76
N LEU A 140 1.79 4.81 -11.77
CA LEU A 140 2.16 3.94 -12.88
C LEU A 140 1.60 2.53 -12.67
N VAL A 141 1.77 1.98 -11.47
CA VAL A 141 1.23 0.69 -11.07
C VAL A 141 1.01 0.66 -9.56
N THR A 142 -0.03 -0.02 -9.14
CA THR A 142 -0.26 -0.40 -7.75
C THR A 142 -0.08 -1.92 -7.64
N LEU A 143 0.73 -2.33 -6.67
CA LEU A 143 1.04 -3.72 -6.38
C LEU A 143 0.50 -4.04 -4.99
N LEU A 144 -0.27 -5.10 -4.87
CA LEU A 144 -0.82 -5.58 -3.62
C LEU A 144 -0.20 -6.95 -3.33
N PRO A 145 0.93 -7.00 -2.63
CA PRO A 145 1.51 -8.25 -2.19
C PRO A 145 0.61 -8.92 -1.15
N THR A 146 0.78 -10.20 -0.94
CA THR A 146 0.13 -10.95 0.13
C THR A 146 1.13 -11.26 1.24
N GLY A 147 0.64 -11.44 2.46
CA GLY A 147 1.48 -11.79 3.62
C GLY A 147 1.57 -10.65 4.63
N ASP A 148 1.39 -11.04 5.89
CA ASP A 148 1.30 -10.10 7.01
C ASP A 148 2.65 -9.47 7.36
N SER A 149 3.76 -10.17 7.06
CA SER A 149 5.11 -9.68 7.39
C SER A 149 5.65 -8.64 6.40
N PHE A 150 4.98 -8.40 5.26
CA PHE A 150 5.45 -7.44 4.24
C PHE A 150 5.76 -6.05 4.83
N VAL A 151 4.86 -5.55 5.69
CA VAL A 151 5.02 -4.21 6.26
C VAL A 151 6.26 -4.17 7.16
N ASP A 152 6.44 -5.15 8.02
CA ASP A 152 7.58 -5.19 8.94
C ASP A 152 8.90 -5.41 8.20
N ASP A 153 8.92 -6.31 7.21
CA ASP A 153 10.14 -6.70 6.50
C ASP A 153 10.57 -5.67 5.45
N VAL A 154 9.65 -5.22 4.60
CA VAL A 154 9.97 -4.37 3.45
C VAL A 154 9.83 -2.90 3.80
N VAL A 155 8.72 -2.50 4.43
CA VAL A 155 8.53 -1.10 4.85
C VAL A 155 9.49 -0.75 5.98
N GLY A 156 9.73 -1.66 6.92
CA GLY A 156 10.72 -1.47 7.99
C GLY A 156 12.14 -1.22 7.45
N ARG A 157 12.50 -1.85 6.32
CA ARG A 157 13.82 -1.71 5.69
C ARG A 157 13.91 -0.51 4.75
N LEU A 158 12.91 -0.29 3.90
CA LEU A 158 12.94 0.72 2.84
C LEU A 158 12.28 2.05 3.26
N GLY A 159 11.42 2.03 4.28
CA GLY A 159 10.58 3.17 4.66
C GLY A 159 9.23 3.19 3.90
N GLU A 160 8.38 4.12 4.28
CA GLU A 160 7.05 4.30 3.66
C GLU A 160 7.12 5.03 2.31
N GLU A 161 8.15 5.81 2.09
CA GLU A 161 8.40 6.55 0.86
C GLU A 161 9.84 6.32 0.42
N VAL A 162 10.02 5.95 -0.84
CA VAL A 162 11.29 5.52 -1.41
C VAL A 162 11.51 6.24 -2.74
N ASP A 163 12.67 6.86 -2.90
CA ASP A 163 13.08 7.41 -4.18
C ASP A 163 13.60 6.29 -5.10
N LEU A 164 13.06 6.22 -6.31
CA LEU A 164 13.49 5.26 -7.31
C LEU A 164 14.58 5.88 -8.16
N VAL A 165 15.80 5.37 -7.98
CA VAL A 165 16.98 5.83 -8.69
C VAL A 165 17.30 4.89 -9.85
N ARG A 166 17.96 5.44 -10.87
CA ARG A 166 18.51 4.67 -11.98
C ARG A 166 19.98 4.36 -11.68
N ARG A 167 20.37 3.11 -11.85
CA ARG A 167 21.79 2.73 -11.86
C ARG A 167 22.35 2.72 -13.26
#